data_4e68cc511ef53089ea1ddcfe72cfa80a
#
_entry.id   4e68cc511ef53089ea1ddcfe72cfa80a
#
_cell.length_a   1.000
_cell.length_b   1.000
_cell.length_c   1.000
_cell.angle_alpha   90.00
_cell.angle_beta   90.00
_cell.angle_gamma   90.00
#
_symmetry.space_group_name_H-M   'P 1'
#
loop_
_entity.id
_entity.type
_entity.pdbx_description
1 polymer ?
#
loop_
_entity_poly.entity_id
_entity_poly.type
_entity_poly.pdbx_seq_one_letter_code
_entity_poly.pdbx_strand_id
1 'polypeptide(L)'
;MKASLYLIFNGNCAEAIKLYEKAFNTKANYCQYKDTPPSKEYPIQPGTEELIMHGILPIGNSTIYLCDTTPSQPTTFGNGSFACVELQTAESVKSAFEILKEGGKVFCEAQETFWNKCYAELEDKFGLKWTIMIEECTCSDECASGYNPNCTCVSDECHCREKPKS
;
A
#
# COMPACT_ATOMS: atom_id res chain seq x y z
N MET A 1 1.38 11.60 -15.92
CA MET A 1 2.56 11.49 -15.01
C MET A 1 2.13 10.62 -13.86
N LYS A 2 2.97 9.71 -13.37
CA LYS A 2 2.64 8.79 -12.26
C LYS A 2 3.77 8.84 -11.23
N ALA A 3 3.45 8.99 -9.94
CA ALA A 3 4.37 8.78 -8.84
C ALA A 3 4.10 7.40 -8.23
N SER A 4 5.11 6.73 -7.74
CA SER A 4 5.00 5.43 -7.09
C SER A 4 5.99 5.36 -5.94
N LEU A 5 5.66 4.57 -4.93
CA LEU A 5 6.52 4.30 -3.79
C LEU A 5 7.50 3.16 -4.17
N TYR A 6 8.76 3.28 -3.76
CA TYR A 6 9.77 2.23 -3.89
C TYR A 6 10.30 1.87 -2.50
N LEU A 7 10.13 0.62 -2.08
CA LEU A 7 10.52 0.12 -0.78
C LEU A 7 11.72 -0.82 -0.90
N ILE A 8 12.70 -0.62 -0.03
CA ILE A 8 13.93 -1.42 0.00
C ILE A 8 14.03 -2.11 1.36
N PHE A 9 14.18 -3.42 1.36
CA PHE A 9 14.21 -4.29 2.53
C PHE A 9 15.59 -4.90 2.76
N ASN A 10 15.87 -5.37 3.98
CA ASN A 10 17.15 -5.96 4.37
C ASN A 10 17.12 -7.50 4.30
N GLY A 11 16.72 -8.07 3.16
CA GLY A 11 16.64 -9.51 2.95
C GLY A 11 15.31 -10.16 3.37
N ASN A 12 14.33 -9.36 3.76
CA ASN A 12 13.01 -9.80 4.20
C ASN A 12 11.86 -9.32 3.30
N CYS A 13 12.19 -8.86 2.08
CA CYS A 13 11.21 -8.38 1.10
C CYS A 13 10.16 -9.45 0.76
N ALA A 14 10.56 -10.72 0.62
CA ALA A 14 9.63 -11.80 0.32
C ALA A 14 8.58 -12.02 1.42
N GLU A 15 8.94 -11.80 2.69
CA GLU A 15 8.00 -11.86 3.82
C GLU A 15 7.07 -10.64 3.83
N ALA A 16 7.62 -9.46 3.53
CA ALA A 16 6.83 -8.23 3.41
C ALA A 16 5.81 -8.34 2.28
N ILE A 17 6.19 -8.86 1.12
CA ILE A 17 5.27 -9.13 0.00
C ILE A 17 4.09 -9.99 0.46
N LYS A 18 4.34 -11.12 1.14
CA LYS A 18 3.27 -12.01 1.63
C LYS A 18 2.31 -11.31 2.59
N LEU A 19 2.84 -10.47 3.48
CA LEU A 19 2.03 -9.70 4.42
C LEU A 19 1.14 -8.68 3.67
N TYR A 20 1.72 -7.95 2.72
CA TYR A 20 1.02 -6.91 1.97
C TYR A 20 0.01 -7.49 0.97
N GLU A 21 0.33 -8.63 0.33
CA GLU A 21 -0.64 -9.37 -0.49
C GLU A 21 -1.89 -9.73 0.32
N LYS A 22 -1.71 -10.20 1.55
CA LYS A 22 -2.81 -10.53 2.46
C LYS A 22 -3.58 -9.30 2.91
N ALA A 23 -2.87 -8.23 3.30
CA ALA A 23 -3.48 -7.00 3.81
C ALA A 23 -4.33 -6.29 2.76
N PHE A 24 -3.88 -6.24 1.52
CA PHE A 24 -4.53 -5.51 0.43
C PHE A 24 -5.25 -6.40 -0.58
N ASN A 25 -5.41 -7.71 -0.28
CA ASN A 25 -6.05 -8.70 -1.15
C ASN A 25 -5.59 -8.60 -2.61
N THR A 26 -4.28 -8.63 -2.82
CA THR A 26 -3.63 -8.46 -4.12
C THR A 26 -2.55 -9.51 -4.34
N LYS A 27 -1.93 -9.51 -5.52
CA LYS A 27 -0.80 -10.36 -5.86
C LYS A 27 0.34 -9.54 -6.43
N ALA A 28 1.52 -9.74 -5.85
CA ALA A 28 2.75 -9.18 -6.37
C ALA A 28 3.30 -10.01 -7.53
N ASN A 29 3.97 -9.32 -8.44
CA ASN A 29 4.83 -9.96 -9.43
C ASN A 29 6.27 -9.59 -9.08
N TYR A 30 7.17 -10.58 -8.90
CA TYR A 30 8.54 -10.33 -8.51
C TYR A 30 9.50 -11.34 -9.13
N CYS A 31 10.78 -10.99 -9.19
CA CYS A 31 11.87 -11.88 -9.54
C CYS A 31 12.96 -11.84 -8.48
N GLN A 32 13.63 -12.96 -8.28
CA GLN A 32 14.79 -13.09 -7.43
C GLN A 32 16.09 -12.88 -8.23
N TYR A 33 17.21 -12.62 -7.56
CA TYR A 33 18.48 -12.45 -8.26
C TYR A 33 18.85 -13.68 -9.08
N LYS A 34 18.61 -14.91 -8.59
CA LYS A 34 18.87 -16.15 -9.33
C LYS A 34 18.10 -16.28 -10.65
N ASP A 35 16.96 -15.58 -10.78
CA ASP A 35 16.12 -15.62 -11.99
C ASP A 35 16.58 -14.61 -13.06
N THR A 36 17.59 -13.79 -12.72
CA THR A 36 18.07 -12.76 -13.65
C THR A 36 19.14 -13.31 -14.59
N PRO A 37 19.22 -12.80 -15.83
CA PRO A 37 20.30 -13.19 -16.74
C PRO A 37 21.67 -12.87 -16.15
N PRO A 38 22.68 -13.75 -16.34
CA PRO A 38 24.04 -13.46 -15.90
C PRO A 38 24.56 -12.15 -16.50
N SER A 39 25.10 -11.26 -15.65
CA SER A 39 25.71 -10.01 -16.08
C SER A 39 27.14 -9.89 -15.52
N LYS A 40 28.08 -9.47 -16.38
CA LYS A 40 29.44 -9.18 -15.94
C LYS A 40 29.52 -7.84 -15.20
N GLU A 41 28.62 -6.90 -15.52
CA GLU A 41 28.57 -5.57 -14.90
C GLU A 41 27.89 -5.60 -13.54
N TYR A 42 26.91 -6.50 -13.39
CA TYR A 42 26.13 -6.69 -12.17
C TYR A 42 26.12 -8.17 -11.75
N PRO A 43 27.25 -8.71 -11.29
CA PRO A 43 27.32 -10.11 -10.88
C PRO A 43 26.48 -10.35 -9.62
N ILE A 44 25.78 -11.47 -9.60
CA ILE A 44 25.04 -11.91 -8.40
C ILE A 44 26.07 -12.21 -7.31
N GLN A 45 25.91 -11.56 -6.16
CA GLN A 45 26.82 -11.78 -5.03
C GLN A 45 26.48 -13.13 -4.35
N PRO A 46 27.47 -13.92 -3.93
CA PRO A 46 27.21 -15.15 -3.21
C PRO A 46 26.35 -14.92 -1.96
N GLY A 47 25.30 -15.72 -1.79
CA GLY A 47 24.36 -15.61 -0.67
C GLY A 47 23.22 -14.61 -0.88
N THR A 48 23.12 -13.99 -2.07
CA THR A 48 22.01 -13.07 -2.41
C THR A 48 21.05 -13.65 -3.45
N GLU A 49 21.22 -14.88 -3.85
CA GLU A 49 20.50 -15.53 -4.96
C GLU A 49 18.97 -15.54 -4.72
N GLU A 50 18.55 -15.74 -3.46
CA GLU A 50 17.14 -15.81 -3.06
C GLU A 50 16.50 -14.45 -2.75
N LEU A 51 17.28 -13.37 -2.70
CA LEU A 51 16.77 -12.03 -2.44
C LEU A 51 15.90 -11.54 -3.60
N ILE A 52 14.92 -10.71 -3.27
CA ILE A 52 14.06 -10.08 -4.27
C ILE A 52 14.85 -8.98 -4.97
N MET A 53 15.14 -9.17 -6.25
CA MET A 53 15.81 -8.17 -7.08
C MET A 53 14.85 -7.05 -7.46
N HIS A 54 13.61 -7.39 -7.79
CA HIS A 54 12.56 -6.44 -8.14
C HIS A 54 11.18 -7.05 -7.93
N GLY A 55 10.27 -6.28 -7.32
CA GLY A 55 8.88 -6.66 -7.13
C GLY A 55 7.93 -5.51 -7.46
N ILE A 56 6.76 -5.86 -7.92
CA ILE A 56 5.65 -4.95 -8.25
C ILE A 56 4.42 -5.43 -7.49
N LEU A 57 3.95 -4.62 -6.55
CA LEU A 57 2.74 -4.86 -5.77
C LEU A 57 1.67 -3.85 -6.20
N PRO A 58 0.64 -4.27 -6.93
CA PRO A 58 -0.48 -3.40 -7.25
C PRO A 58 -1.38 -3.21 -6.02
N ILE A 59 -1.86 -2.00 -5.77
CA ILE A 59 -2.89 -1.68 -4.77
C ILE A 59 -3.90 -0.77 -5.46
N GLY A 60 -5.06 -1.30 -5.81
CA GLY A 60 -6.03 -0.59 -6.66
C GLY A 60 -5.37 -0.12 -7.97
N ASN A 61 -5.44 1.18 -8.24
CA ASN A 61 -4.81 1.81 -9.41
C ASN A 61 -3.36 2.26 -9.18
N SER A 62 -2.84 2.05 -7.97
CA SER A 62 -1.48 2.42 -7.56
C SER A 62 -0.53 1.24 -7.60
N THR A 63 0.75 1.51 -7.48
CA THR A 63 1.80 0.49 -7.52
C THR A 63 2.87 0.81 -6.49
N ILE A 64 3.23 -0.18 -5.70
CA ILE A 64 4.42 -0.15 -4.85
C ILE A 64 5.47 -1.05 -5.48
N TYR A 65 6.68 -0.53 -5.65
CA TYR A 65 7.86 -1.30 -6.03
C TYR A 65 8.59 -1.76 -4.78
N LEU A 66 9.16 -2.96 -4.82
CA LEU A 66 9.86 -3.56 -3.68
C LEU A 66 11.12 -4.26 -4.17
N CYS A 67 12.17 -4.21 -3.35
CA CYS A 67 13.36 -5.06 -3.54
C CYS A 67 14.05 -5.30 -2.20
N ASP A 68 14.98 -6.23 -2.19
CA ASP A 68 15.97 -6.34 -1.12
C ASP A 68 17.24 -5.55 -1.47
N THR A 69 17.84 -4.95 -0.46
CA THR A 69 19.22 -4.48 -0.55
C THR A 69 20.19 -5.62 -0.29
N THR A 70 21.44 -5.45 -0.69
CA THR A 70 22.51 -6.39 -0.35
C THR A 70 22.94 -6.19 1.11
N PRO A 71 23.45 -7.24 1.79
CA PRO A 71 23.89 -7.13 3.18
C PRO A 71 24.98 -6.07 3.45
N SER A 72 25.70 -5.67 2.41
CA SER A 72 26.70 -4.61 2.48
C SER A 72 26.15 -3.19 2.54
N GLN A 73 24.86 -3.01 2.27
CA GLN A 73 24.20 -1.70 2.21
C GLN A 73 22.86 -1.72 2.97
N PRO A 74 22.86 -1.89 4.30
CA PRO A 74 21.63 -1.94 5.07
C PRO A 74 20.86 -0.62 4.96
N THR A 75 19.53 -0.72 4.97
CA THR A 75 18.61 0.41 4.87
C THR A 75 17.69 0.50 6.09
N THR A 76 17.07 1.66 6.31
CA THR A 76 16.01 1.88 7.29
C THR A 76 14.94 2.77 6.69
N PHE A 77 13.67 2.55 7.05
CA PHE A 77 12.56 3.40 6.57
C PHE A 77 12.53 4.79 7.23
N GLY A 78 13.15 4.93 8.41
CA GLY A 78 13.14 6.20 9.15
C GLY A 78 11.78 6.57 9.75
N ASN A 79 11.59 7.86 10.07
CA ASN A 79 10.39 8.33 10.77
C ASN A 79 9.66 9.49 10.07
N GLY A 80 10.15 9.93 8.93
CA GLY A 80 9.64 11.13 8.23
C GLY A 80 8.69 10.81 7.08
N SER A 81 8.35 9.53 6.81
CA SER A 81 7.47 9.16 5.71
C SER A 81 6.55 8.00 6.08
N PHE A 82 5.35 8.03 5.51
CA PHE A 82 4.34 6.98 5.63
C PHE A 82 3.93 6.52 4.23
N ALA A 83 3.70 5.23 4.06
CA ALA A 83 2.98 4.71 2.92
C ALA A 83 1.48 4.97 3.16
N CYS A 84 0.88 5.84 2.37
CA CYS A 84 -0.54 6.14 2.47
C CYS A 84 -1.32 5.28 1.48
N VAL A 85 -2.33 4.56 1.98
CA VAL A 85 -3.23 3.73 1.18
C VAL A 85 -4.67 4.12 1.47
N GLU A 86 -5.38 4.45 0.40
CA GLU A 86 -6.79 4.76 0.42
C GLU A 86 -7.58 3.54 -0.06
N LEU A 87 -8.54 3.09 0.74
CA LEU A 87 -9.37 1.92 0.48
C LEU A 87 -10.84 2.34 0.41
N GLN A 88 -11.66 1.54 -0.27
CA GLN A 88 -13.03 1.92 -0.59
C GLN A 88 -14.00 1.87 0.59
N THR A 89 -13.77 0.98 1.58
CA THR A 89 -14.70 0.76 2.69
C THR A 89 -14.01 0.73 4.04
N ALA A 90 -14.76 1.05 5.11
CA ALA A 90 -14.26 0.95 6.49
C ALA A 90 -13.86 -0.49 6.85
N GLU A 91 -14.55 -1.49 6.31
CA GLU A 91 -14.24 -2.90 6.53
C GLU A 91 -12.87 -3.25 5.93
N SER A 92 -12.57 -2.77 4.72
CA SER A 92 -11.26 -3.01 4.09
C SER A 92 -10.13 -2.30 4.84
N VAL A 93 -10.35 -1.07 5.35
CA VAL A 93 -9.39 -0.36 6.21
C VAL A 93 -9.12 -1.16 7.48
N LYS A 94 -10.16 -1.58 8.20
CA LYS A 94 -10.04 -2.38 9.42
C LYS A 94 -9.35 -3.72 9.16
N SER A 95 -9.71 -4.41 8.08
CA SER A 95 -9.09 -5.70 7.71
C SER A 95 -7.60 -5.55 7.42
N ALA A 96 -7.20 -4.55 6.63
CA ALA A 96 -5.81 -4.28 6.33
C ALA A 96 -5.03 -3.90 7.59
N PHE A 97 -5.62 -3.04 8.44
CA PHE A 97 -5.04 -2.64 9.72
C PHE A 97 -4.78 -3.83 10.64
N GLU A 98 -5.76 -4.72 10.84
CA GLU A 98 -5.63 -5.92 11.69
C GLU A 98 -4.49 -6.84 11.23
N ILE A 99 -4.29 -6.95 9.92
CA ILE A 99 -3.22 -7.78 9.36
C ILE A 99 -1.86 -7.10 9.52
N LEU A 100 -1.75 -5.80 9.26
CA LEU A 100 -0.49 -5.07 9.27
C LEU A 100 0.03 -4.78 10.68
N LYS A 101 -0.84 -4.65 11.68
CA LYS A 101 -0.44 -4.38 13.07
C LYS A 101 0.24 -5.56 13.76
N GLU A 102 0.12 -6.79 13.21
CA GLU A 102 0.69 -7.98 13.83
C GLU A 102 2.23 -7.90 13.89
N GLY A 103 2.77 -7.88 15.10
CA GLY A 103 4.21 -7.72 15.33
C GLY A 103 4.74 -6.30 15.12
N GLY A 104 3.86 -5.34 14.85
CA GLY A 104 4.17 -3.94 14.62
C GLY A 104 3.84 -3.04 15.83
N LYS A 105 3.72 -1.75 15.57
CA LYS A 105 3.38 -0.72 16.55
C LYS A 105 2.22 0.14 16.05
N VAL A 106 1.14 0.20 16.85
CA VAL A 106 -0.03 1.03 16.52
C VAL A 106 0.20 2.46 17.01
N PHE A 107 -0.06 3.45 16.14
CA PHE A 107 -0.08 4.87 16.47
C PHE A 107 -1.50 5.40 16.60
N CYS A 108 -2.41 4.95 15.71
CA CYS A 108 -3.83 5.25 15.74
C CYS A 108 -4.63 4.00 15.36
N GLU A 109 -5.54 3.57 16.25
CA GLU A 109 -6.47 2.48 15.95
C GLU A 109 -7.43 2.88 14.81
N ALA A 110 -7.93 1.88 14.08
CA ALA A 110 -8.89 2.10 13.00
C ALA A 110 -10.20 2.67 13.54
N GLN A 111 -10.43 3.96 13.36
CA GLN A 111 -11.55 4.71 13.93
C GLN A 111 -12.00 5.86 13.02
N GLU A 112 -13.20 6.36 13.28
CA GLU A 112 -13.68 7.60 12.67
C GLU A 112 -12.94 8.80 13.28
N THR A 113 -12.62 9.76 12.43
CA THR A 113 -12.00 11.05 12.79
C THR A 113 -12.86 12.18 12.20
N PHE A 114 -12.57 13.44 12.56
CA PHE A 114 -13.31 14.58 11.99
C PHE A 114 -13.00 14.82 10.49
N TRP A 115 -11.97 14.20 9.95
CA TRP A 115 -11.56 14.34 8.53
C TRP A 115 -11.72 13.07 7.71
N ASN A 116 -11.94 11.89 8.33
CA ASN A 116 -12.10 10.64 7.58
C ASN A 116 -12.98 9.66 8.36
N LYS A 117 -13.85 8.94 7.65
CA LYS A 117 -14.80 8.00 8.26
C LYS A 117 -14.16 6.73 8.83
N CYS A 118 -12.98 6.37 8.37
CA CYS A 118 -12.16 5.32 8.97
C CYS A 118 -10.69 5.55 8.64
N TYR A 119 -9.92 5.88 9.66
CA TYR A 119 -8.51 6.24 9.59
C TYR A 119 -7.70 5.39 10.55
N ALA A 120 -6.52 4.96 10.16
CA ALA A 120 -5.60 4.19 11.00
C ALA A 120 -4.14 4.55 10.69
N GLU A 121 -3.28 4.48 11.71
CA GLU A 121 -1.83 4.60 11.57
C GLU A 121 -1.10 3.52 12.35
N LEU A 122 -0.10 2.92 11.74
CA LEU A 122 0.75 1.93 12.36
C LEU A 122 2.15 1.90 11.75
N GLU A 123 3.07 1.24 12.43
CA GLU A 123 4.33 0.75 11.90
C GLU A 123 4.25 -0.77 11.86
N ASP A 124 4.49 -1.39 10.71
CA ASP A 124 4.46 -2.83 10.60
C ASP A 124 5.73 -3.48 11.19
N LYS A 125 5.75 -4.80 11.25
CA LYS A 125 6.89 -5.56 11.80
C LYS A 125 8.21 -5.39 11.04
N PHE A 126 8.18 -4.78 9.85
CA PHE A 126 9.37 -4.46 9.05
C PHE A 126 9.86 -3.02 9.27
N GLY A 127 9.13 -2.22 10.06
CA GLY A 127 9.44 -0.83 10.36
C GLY A 127 8.90 0.17 9.34
N LEU A 128 8.09 -0.29 8.37
CA LEU A 128 7.40 0.61 7.45
C LEU A 128 6.16 1.19 8.14
N LYS A 129 6.01 2.50 8.03
CA LYS A 129 4.85 3.20 8.56
C LYS A 129 3.76 3.31 7.50
N TRP A 130 2.53 3.06 7.95
CA TRP A 130 1.33 3.07 7.14
C TRP A 130 0.31 4.06 7.67
N THR A 131 -0.26 4.83 6.77
CA THR A 131 -1.55 5.50 6.95
C THR A 131 -2.56 4.76 6.08
N ILE A 132 -3.64 4.27 6.66
CA ILE A 132 -4.69 3.53 5.94
C ILE A 132 -6.01 4.24 6.23
N MET A 133 -6.72 4.64 5.20
CA MET A 133 -7.95 5.40 5.33
C MET A 133 -8.94 5.10 4.23
N ILE A 134 -10.18 5.56 4.40
CA ILE A 134 -11.16 5.51 3.32
C ILE A 134 -10.80 6.56 2.26
N GLU A 135 -10.90 6.15 0.99
CA GLU A 135 -10.78 7.06 -0.14
C GLU A 135 -11.82 8.18 -0.03
N GLU A 136 -11.34 9.42 0.03
CA GLU A 136 -12.23 10.56 0.02
C GLU A 136 -12.86 10.74 -1.35
N CYS A 137 -14.14 11.01 -1.35
CA CYS A 137 -14.85 11.38 -2.57
C CYS A 137 -14.29 12.72 -3.08
N THR A 138 -13.48 12.68 -4.13
CA THR A 138 -12.98 13.88 -4.84
C THR A 138 -14.06 14.52 -5.73
N CYS A 139 -15.32 14.32 -5.39
CA CYS A 139 -16.42 14.93 -6.12
C CYS A 139 -16.28 16.45 -6.04
N SER A 140 -16.38 17.13 -7.19
CA SER A 140 -16.50 18.58 -7.26
C SER A 140 -17.70 19.06 -6.44
N ASP A 141 -17.77 20.36 -6.13
CA ASP A 141 -18.89 21.00 -5.43
C ASP A 141 -20.27 20.68 -6.07
N GLU A 142 -20.28 20.27 -7.35
CA GLU A 142 -21.47 19.79 -8.06
C GLU A 142 -22.00 18.45 -7.50
N CYS A 143 -21.13 17.56 -6.97
CA CYS A 143 -21.57 16.33 -6.31
C CYS A 143 -22.15 16.58 -4.91
N ALA A 144 -21.68 17.59 -4.21
CA ALA A 144 -22.22 18.01 -2.91
C ALA A 144 -23.62 18.61 -3.04
N SER A 145 -24.00 19.09 -4.23
CA SER A 145 -25.29 19.68 -4.52
C SER A 145 -26.32 18.75 -5.15
N GLY A 146 -25.98 17.48 -5.48
CA GLY A 146 -26.92 16.51 -6.05
C GLY A 146 -26.36 15.52 -7.06
N TYR A 147 -27.19 15.12 -8.01
CA TYR A 147 -26.91 14.08 -8.99
C TYR A 147 -25.79 14.43 -9.98
N ASN A 148 -24.74 13.61 -10.04
CA ASN A 148 -23.71 13.66 -11.07
C ASN A 148 -23.54 12.28 -11.75
N PRO A 149 -24.05 12.08 -12.97
CA PRO A 149 -23.99 10.79 -13.67
C PRO A 149 -22.56 10.38 -14.05
N ASN A 150 -21.60 11.32 -14.05
CA ASN A 150 -20.20 11.09 -14.38
C ASN A 150 -19.32 10.90 -13.14
N CYS A 151 -19.92 10.79 -11.95
CA CYS A 151 -19.19 10.56 -10.72
C CYS A 151 -18.45 9.22 -10.79
N THR A 152 -17.14 9.25 -10.58
CA THR A 152 -16.27 8.07 -10.55
C THR A 152 -16.06 7.49 -9.15
N CYS A 153 -16.73 8.08 -8.15
CA CYS A 153 -16.66 7.57 -6.77
C CYS A 153 -17.14 6.13 -6.71
N VAL A 154 -16.40 5.31 -6.01
CA VAL A 154 -16.70 3.89 -5.79
C VAL A 154 -17.18 3.61 -4.36
N SER A 155 -17.29 4.63 -3.49
CA SER A 155 -17.81 4.43 -2.13
C SER A 155 -19.30 4.16 -2.14
N ASP A 156 -19.75 3.18 -1.36
CA ASP A 156 -21.18 2.84 -1.20
C ASP A 156 -22.02 3.99 -0.62
N GLU A 157 -21.36 5.02 -0.09
CA GLU A 157 -21.99 6.22 0.46
C GLU A 157 -22.07 7.40 -0.53
N CYS A 158 -21.62 7.20 -1.76
CA CYS A 158 -21.72 8.21 -2.79
C CYS A 158 -23.10 8.18 -3.44
N HIS A 159 -24.01 9.04 -2.99
CA HIS A 159 -25.36 9.19 -3.54
C HIS A 159 -25.44 10.04 -4.82
N CYS A 160 -24.30 10.56 -5.31
CA CYS A 160 -24.28 11.42 -6.50
C CYS A 160 -24.64 10.70 -7.81
N ARG A 161 -24.72 9.37 -7.82
CA ARG A 161 -25.20 8.58 -8.98
C ARG A 161 -26.71 8.29 -8.94
N GLU A 162 -27.36 8.50 -7.81
CA GLU A 162 -28.78 8.28 -7.66
C GLU A 162 -29.54 9.52 -8.12
N LYS A 163 -30.45 9.34 -9.09
CA LYS A 163 -31.37 10.41 -9.44
C LYS A 163 -32.24 10.74 -8.22
N PRO A 164 -32.45 12.03 -7.92
CA PRO A 164 -33.43 12.40 -6.89
C PRO A 164 -34.79 11.74 -7.21
N LYS A 165 -35.33 11.03 -6.23
CA LYS A 165 -36.68 10.49 -6.34
C LYS A 165 -37.61 11.66 -6.52
N SER A 166 -38.23 11.74 -7.71
CA SER A 166 -39.26 12.70 -8.07
C SER A 166 -40.52 12.56 -7.21
#